data_56e0291a348fdb03f2026e03dcffc4c8
#
_entry.id   56e0291a348fdb03f2026e03dcffc4c8
#
_cell.length_a   1.000
_cell.length_b   1.000
_cell.length_c   1.000
_cell.angle_alpha   90.00
_cell.angle_beta   90.00
_cell.angle_gamma   90.00
#
_symmetry.space_group_name_H-M   'P 1'
#
loop_
_entity.id
_entity.type
_entity.pdbx_description
1 polymer ?
#
loop_
_entity_poly.entity_id
_entity_poly.type
_entity_poly.pdbx_seq_one_letter_code
_entity_poly.pdbx_strand_id
1 'polypeptide(L)'
;MRPTHIAVFAIALSMAAASGMAQDDVARRWALSVGISPVMPVVTGNDAPSTQYDPVKTGGGPGFSAHLEYFIPHSGFSVVGGYDHEGLYYFSGDVSATMSQIMLGGRWYFLSPDKPLQPYLGAASFWNMSGRRAAGTMSMSSSHTMYERDYRVSSPLLSVAPSVGVDMYFFSCIALEVDYGFRLAVDGKTKVNTRYNGSDRLYATRSPMHRHAISVALKTTFPFAFTRDDFSGLVDSLLGVEHRRTVKKTKINLDNY
;
A
#
# COMPACT_ATOMS: atom_id res chain seq x y z
N MET A 1 15.04 -13.96 -3.33
CA MET A 1 13.74 -13.82 -2.61
C MET A 1 13.80 -14.73 -1.39
N ARG A 2 13.52 -14.22 -0.18
CA ARG A 2 13.51 -15.07 1.03
C ARG A 2 12.24 -15.93 1.05
N PRO A 3 12.29 -17.18 1.50
CA PRO A 3 11.15 -18.11 1.46
C PRO A 3 9.91 -17.62 2.22
N THR A 4 10.09 -16.70 3.17
CA THR A 4 8.99 -16.08 3.93
C THR A 4 8.02 -15.25 3.07
N HIS A 5 8.48 -14.61 1.99
CA HIS A 5 7.61 -13.82 1.11
C HIS A 5 6.73 -14.69 0.22
N ILE A 6 7.24 -15.88 -0.17
CA ILE A 6 6.48 -16.84 -0.97
C ILE A 6 5.38 -17.48 -0.13
N ALA A 7 5.64 -17.76 1.15
CA ALA A 7 4.65 -18.33 2.06
C ALA A 7 3.47 -17.38 2.32
N VAL A 8 3.72 -16.09 2.54
CA VAL A 8 2.65 -15.09 2.74
C VAL A 8 1.80 -14.95 1.48
N PHE A 9 2.43 -14.94 0.30
CA PHE A 9 1.70 -14.84 -0.97
C PHE A 9 0.90 -16.12 -1.27
N ALA A 10 1.43 -17.30 -0.93
CA ALA A 10 0.74 -18.57 -1.08
C ALA A 10 -0.45 -18.73 -0.12
N ILE A 11 -0.34 -18.23 1.12
CA ILE A 11 -1.43 -18.20 2.09
C ILE A 11 -2.54 -17.26 1.60
N ALA A 12 -2.20 -16.06 1.13
CA ALA A 12 -3.18 -15.12 0.57
C ALA A 12 -3.89 -15.71 -0.67
N LEU A 13 -3.16 -16.39 -1.55
CA LEU A 13 -3.73 -17.02 -2.75
C LEU A 13 -4.60 -18.24 -2.42
N SER A 14 -4.23 -19.05 -1.42
CA SER A 14 -5.02 -20.21 -0.98
C SER A 14 -6.30 -19.78 -0.26
N MET A 15 -6.27 -18.69 0.52
CA MET A 15 -7.46 -18.11 1.13
C MET A 15 -8.40 -17.52 0.08
N ALA A 16 -7.90 -16.90 -0.98
CA ALA A 16 -8.70 -16.41 -2.09
C ALA A 16 -9.36 -17.54 -2.89
N ALA A 17 -8.73 -18.71 -3.02
CA ALA A 17 -9.28 -19.88 -3.70
C ALA A 17 -10.39 -20.56 -2.89
N ALA A 18 -10.34 -20.49 -1.55
CA ALA A 18 -11.36 -21.07 -0.67
C ALA A 18 -12.67 -20.26 -0.66
N SER A 19 -12.61 -18.97 -1.00
CA SER A 19 -13.76 -18.05 -0.95
C SER A 19 -14.62 -18.01 -2.22
N GLY A 20 -14.61 -19.04 -3.06
CA GLY A 20 -15.44 -19.16 -4.26
C GLY A 20 -16.95 -19.25 -4.03
N MET A 21 -17.46 -18.66 -2.93
CA MET A 21 -18.88 -18.60 -2.60
C MET A 21 -19.47 -17.30 -3.17
N ALA A 22 -20.43 -17.47 -4.07
CA ALA A 22 -21.23 -16.36 -4.60
C ALA A 22 -21.85 -15.59 -3.42
N GLN A 23 -21.48 -14.32 -3.30
CA GLN A 23 -22.13 -13.40 -2.38
C GLN A 23 -23.41 -12.92 -3.03
N ASP A 24 -24.54 -13.31 -2.47
CA ASP A 24 -25.83 -12.71 -2.82
C ASP A 24 -25.83 -11.22 -2.49
N ASP A 25 -26.45 -10.42 -3.34
CA ASP A 25 -26.68 -8.98 -3.39
C ASP A 25 -26.51 -8.15 -2.09
N VAL A 26 -25.37 -8.21 -1.45
CA VAL A 26 -25.08 -7.28 -0.36
C VAL A 26 -24.63 -5.94 -0.97
N ALA A 27 -25.54 -4.97 -0.96
CA ALA A 27 -25.24 -3.61 -1.41
C ALA A 27 -24.22 -2.95 -0.46
N ARG A 28 -22.93 -3.16 -0.73
CA ARG A 28 -21.84 -2.45 -0.03
C ARG A 28 -21.95 -0.97 -0.33
N ARG A 29 -22.09 -0.15 0.70
CA ARG A 29 -22.16 1.32 0.51
C ARG A 29 -20.94 2.02 1.05
N TRP A 30 -20.43 1.56 2.18
CA TRP A 30 -19.28 2.14 2.86
C TRP A 30 -18.27 1.06 3.19
N ALA A 31 -17.01 1.44 3.24
CA ALA A 31 -15.96 0.60 3.80
C ALA A 31 -15.00 1.45 4.65
N LEU A 32 -14.46 0.82 5.69
CA LEU A 32 -13.36 1.33 6.49
C LEU A 32 -12.17 0.41 6.29
N SER A 33 -11.02 0.95 5.91
CA SER A 33 -9.76 0.21 5.82
C SER A 33 -8.72 0.80 6.76
N VAL A 34 -7.98 -0.07 7.44
CA VAL A 34 -6.86 0.29 8.31
C VAL A 34 -5.68 -0.64 8.02
N GLY A 35 -4.52 -0.08 7.80
CA GLY A 35 -3.38 -0.88 7.38
C GLY A 35 -2.02 -0.22 7.53
N ILE A 36 -1.03 -0.97 7.07
CA ILE A 36 0.36 -0.53 6.95
C ILE A 36 0.65 -0.17 5.50
N SER A 37 1.43 0.89 5.31
CA SER A 37 1.77 1.41 3.97
C SER A 37 3.25 1.79 3.91
N PRO A 38 4.17 0.81 3.91
CA PRO A 38 5.58 1.11 3.77
C PRO A 38 5.87 1.86 2.48
N VAL A 39 6.76 2.83 2.57
CA VAL A 39 7.12 3.71 1.46
C VAL A 39 8.61 3.64 1.15
N MET A 40 8.97 3.77 -0.13
CA MET A 40 10.35 3.76 -0.62
C MET A 40 10.61 5.02 -1.45
N PRO A 41 11.52 5.92 -1.02
CA PRO A 41 11.83 7.13 -1.76
C PRO A 41 12.59 6.82 -3.06
N VAL A 42 12.36 7.65 -4.07
CA VAL A 42 13.12 7.64 -5.32
C VAL A 42 14.27 8.63 -5.22
N VAL A 43 15.48 8.17 -5.52
CA VAL A 43 16.67 9.01 -5.63
C VAL A 43 17.02 9.21 -7.10
N THR A 44 17.14 10.46 -7.53
CA THR A 44 17.37 10.81 -8.93
C THR A 44 18.81 11.24 -9.25
N GLY A 45 19.63 11.47 -8.24
CA GLY A 45 21.02 11.87 -8.46
C GLY A 45 21.91 11.58 -7.24
N ASN A 46 23.05 10.95 -7.50
CA ASN A 46 24.09 10.72 -6.52
C ASN A 46 25.43 10.96 -7.20
N ASP A 47 26.12 12.02 -6.80
CA ASP A 47 27.41 12.43 -7.38
C ASP A 47 28.60 11.67 -6.75
N ALA A 48 28.38 10.85 -5.71
CA ALA A 48 29.45 10.11 -5.05
C ALA A 48 29.83 8.85 -5.87
N PRO A 49 31.14 8.64 -6.14
CA PRO A 49 31.60 7.45 -6.82
C PRO A 49 31.37 6.22 -5.94
N SER A 50 30.63 5.26 -6.46
CA SER A 50 30.21 4.03 -5.75
C SER A 50 31.34 3.09 -5.37
N THR A 51 32.55 3.28 -5.92
CA THR A 51 33.72 2.42 -5.73
C THR A 51 34.59 2.81 -4.55
N GLN A 52 34.48 4.04 -4.06
CA GLN A 52 35.39 4.58 -3.04
C GLN A 52 34.72 4.89 -1.70
N TYR A 53 33.41 5.02 -1.69
CA TYR A 53 32.63 5.42 -0.52
C TYR A 53 31.37 4.56 -0.40
N ASP A 54 30.93 4.33 0.83
CA ASP A 54 29.65 3.63 1.06
C ASP A 54 28.52 4.28 0.26
N PRO A 55 27.84 3.53 -0.61
CA PRO A 55 26.75 4.09 -1.39
C PRO A 55 25.66 4.61 -0.46
N VAL A 56 25.15 5.78 -0.78
CA VAL A 56 23.98 6.31 -0.08
C VAL A 56 22.82 5.34 -0.26
N LYS A 57 22.57 4.53 0.75
CA LYS A 57 21.44 3.59 0.76
C LYS A 57 20.17 4.37 1.09
N THR A 58 19.21 4.32 0.19
CA THR A 58 17.85 4.78 0.49
C THR A 58 17.11 3.65 1.18
N GLY A 59 16.66 3.90 2.39
CA GLY A 59 15.79 2.98 3.12
C GLY A 59 14.34 3.32 2.87
N GLY A 60 13.49 2.29 2.80
CA GLY A 60 12.04 2.47 2.95
C GLY A 60 11.71 2.86 4.39
N GLY A 61 10.60 3.56 4.58
CA GLY A 61 10.09 3.90 5.90
C GLY A 61 8.75 3.24 6.18
N PRO A 62 8.37 3.11 7.47
CA PRO A 62 7.06 2.63 7.83
C PRO A 62 5.99 3.64 7.45
N GLY A 63 4.80 3.16 7.17
CA GLY A 63 3.61 3.96 6.99
C GLY A 63 2.41 3.28 7.61
N PHE A 64 1.43 4.09 7.92
CA PHE A 64 0.12 3.67 8.44
C PHE A 64 -0.95 4.42 7.67
N SER A 65 -2.07 3.74 7.38
CA SER A 65 -3.20 4.31 6.65
C SER A 65 -4.53 3.94 7.32
N ALA A 66 -5.46 4.89 7.29
CA ALA A 66 -6.85 4.68 7.70
C ALA A 66 -7.76 5.40 6.70
N HIS A 67 -8.58 4.66 5.96
CA HIS A 67 -9.39 5.21 4.87
C HIS A 67 -10.85 4.84 5.04
N LEU A 68 -11.72 5.77 4.69
CA LEU A 68 -13.16 5.57 4.52
C LEU A 68 -13.48 5.63 3.02
N GLU A 69 -14.20 4.65 2.54
CA GLU A 69 -14.59 4.52 1.13
C GLU A 69 -16.10 4.50 0.99
N TYR A 70 -16.61 5.22 -0.01
CA TYR A 70 -18.01 5.21 -0.40
C TYR A 70 -18.15 4.64 -1.80
N PHE A 71 -18.87 3.53 -1.94
CA PHE A 71 -19.19 2.91 -3.23
C PHE A 71 -20.38 3.61 -3.87
N ILE A 72 -20.19 4.13 -5.08
CA ILE A 72 -21.25 4.80 -5.83
C ILE A 72 -22.24 3.72 -6.33
N PRO A 73 -23.51 3.77 -5.94
CA PRO A 73 -24.49 2.77 -6.34
C PRO A 73 -24.58 2.59 -7.85
N HIS A 74 -24.77 1.35 -8.29
CA HIS A 74 -24.92 0.96 -9.70
C HIS A 74 -23.73 1.35 -10.59
N SER A 75 -22.55 1.55 -10.01
CA SER A 75 -21.33 1.84 -10.74
C SER A 75 -20.15 1.02 -10.21
N GLY A 76 -19.10 0.88 -11.01
CA GLY A 76 -17.82 0.32 -10.56
C GLY A 76 -16.93 1.34 -9.87
N PHE A 77 -17.43 2.54 -9.52
CA PHE A 77 -16.63 3.61 -8.94
C PHE A 77 -16.87 3.76 -7.44
N SER A 78 -15.81 4.18 -6.75
CA SER A 78 -15.88 4.62 -5.36
C SER A 78 -15.08 5.89 -5.13
N VAL A 79 -15.42 6.59 -4.05
CA VAL A 79 -14.67 7.73 -3.52
C VAL A 79 -14.05 7.30 -2.20
N VAL A 80 -12.77 7.59 -2.04
CA VAL A 80 -11.98 7.23 -0.87
C VAL A 80 -11.39 8.49 -0.26
N GLY A 81 -11.51 8.61 1.05
CA GLY A 81 -10.88 9.68 1.82
C GLY A 81 -10.29 9.13 3.10
N GLY A 82 -9.21 9.75 3.61
CA GLY A 82 -8.60 9.23 4.82
C GLY A 82 -7.34 9.94 5.24
N TYR A 83 -6.59 9.25 6.08
CA TYR A 83 -5.37 9.73 6.69
C TYR A 83 -4.24 8.72 6.46
N ASP A 84 -3.09 9.25 6.08
CA ASP A 84 -1.84 8.51 5.90
C ASP A 84 -0.74 9.16 6.76
N HIS A 85 0.04 8.31 7.42
CA HIS A 85 1.25 8.69 8.12
C HIS A 85 2.42 7.92 7.54
N GLU A 86 3.46 8.63 7.09
CA GLU A 86 4.62 8.06 6.41
C GLU A 86 5.92 8.52 7.04
N GLY A 87 6.85 7.59 7.22
CA GLY A 87 8.24 7.88 7.49
C GLY A 87 9.09 7.60 6.26
N LEU A 88 9.89 8.54 5.82
CA LEU A 88 10.89 8.36 4.77
C LEU A 88 12.27 8.39 5.40
N TYR A 89 13.04 7.33 5.19
CA TYR A 89 14.42 7.24 5.66
C TYR A 89 15.37 7.36 4.48
N TYR A 90 16.32 8.25 4.60
CA TYR A 90 17.42 8.45 3.68
C TYR A 90 18.72 8.07 4.37
N PHE A 91 19.72 7.61 3.62
CA PHE A 91 21.06 7.35 4.11
C PHE A 91 21.11 6.40 5.31
N SER A 92 20.49 5.22 5.19
CA SER A 92 20.44 4.20 6.25
C SER A 92 19.77 4.66 7.56
N GLY A 93 18.89 5.67 7.47
CA GLY A 93 18.15 6.19 8.61
C GLY A 93 18.71 7.48 9.21
N ASP A 94 19.87 7.97 8.75
CA ASP A 94 20.50 9.18 9.28
C ASP A 94 19.65 10.44 9.07
N VAL A 95 18.92 10.49 7.96
CA VAL A 95 18.00 11.59 7.64
C VAL A 95 16.60 11.03 7.46
N SER A 96 15.67 11.53 8.25
CA SER A 96 14.26 11.11 8.16
C SER A 96 13.34 12.29 7.85
N ALA A 97 12.27 12.00 7.14
CA ALA A 97 11.15 12.92 6.93
C ALA A 97 9.85 12.21 7.28
N THR A 98 9.10 12.77 8.20
CA THR A 98 7.80 12.25 8.60
C THR A 98 6.71 13.13 8.02
N MET A 99 5.69 12.52 7.44
CA MET A 99 4.57 13.22 6.83
C MET A 99 3.25 12.66 7.33
N SER A 100 2.38 13.56 7.80
CA SER A 100 0.99 13.27 8.12
C SER A 100 0.13 13.90 7.05
N GLN A 101 -0.68 13.10 6.36
CA GLN A 101 -1.35 13.51 5.13
C GLN A 101 -2.84 13.20 5.20
N ILE A 102 -3.68 14.11 4.69
CA ILE A 102 -5.05 13.80 4.32
C ILE A 102 -5.06 13.32 2.88
N MET A 103 -5.77 12.23 2.64
CA MET A 103 -5.94 11.64 1.31
C MET A 103 -7.38 11.79 0.84
N LEU A 104 -7.54 12.11 -0.45
CA LEU A 104 -8.80 12.02 -1.18
C LEU A 104 -8.55 11.47 -2.57
N GLY A 105 -9.35 10.48 -2.96
CA GLY A 105 -9.17 9.81 -4.24
C GLY A 105 -10.42 9.11 -4.74
N GLY A 106 -10.27 8.40 -5.84
CA GLY A 106 -11.29 7.52 -6.40
C GLY A 106 -10.68 6.20 -6.85
N ARG A 107 -11.52 5.17 -6.87
CA ARG A 107 -11.18 3.83 -7.37
C ARG A 107 -12.19 3.38 -8.40
N TRP A 108 -11.72 2.64 -9.37
CA TRP A 108 -12.55 1.97 -10.37
C TRP A 108 -12.34 0.46 -10.29
N TYR A 109 -13.37 -0.25 -9.91
CA TYR A 109 -13.42 -1.70 -9.81
C TYR A 109 -13.85 -2.31 -11.12
N PHE A 110 -13.12 -3.33 -11.59
CA PHE A 110 -13.37 -3.96 -12.89
C PHE A 110 -14.38 -5.08 -12.85
N LEU A 111 -14.58 -5.69 -11.68
CA LEU A 111 -15.43 -6.85 -11.52
C LEU A 111 -16.71 -6.49 -10.75
N SER A 112 -17.72 -7.29 -10.96
CA SER A 112 -18.99 -7.18 -10.23
C SER A 112 -18.79 -7.40 -8.72
N PRO A 113 -19.52 -6.66 -7.85
CA PRO A 113 -19.37 -6.72 -6.39
C PRO A 113 -19.57 -8.10 -5.74
N ASP A 114 -20.20 -9.05 -6.47
CA ASP A 114 -20.40 -10.44 -6.04
C ASP A 114 -19.12 -11.29 -6.05
N LYS A 115 -18.07 -10.81 -6.70
CA LYS A 115 -16.79 -11.55 -6.78
C LYS A 115 -15.95 -11.35 -5.52
N PRO A 116 -15.33 -12.44 -5.00
CA PRO A 116 -14.47 -12.33 -3.82
C PRO A 116 -13.17 -11.58 -4.08
N LEU A 117 -12.74 -11.51 -5.34
CA LEU A 117 -11.56 -10.76 -5.77
C LEU A 117 -12.00 -9.54 -6.56
N GLN A 118 -11.65 -8.35 -6.08
CA GLN A 118 -12.08 -7.07 -6.61
C GLN A 118 -10.85 -6.22 -7.00
N PRO A 119 -10.26 -6.44 -8.18
CA PRO A 119 -9.16 -5.58 -8.66
C PRO A 119 -9.68 -4.20 -9.03
N TYR A 120 -8.85 -3.17 -8.78
CA TYR A 120 -9.18 -1.78 -9.10
C TYR A 120 -7.98 -0.98 -9.60
N LEU A 121 -8.26 0.09 -10.31
CA LEU A 121 -7.35 1.21 -10.53
C LEU A 121 -7.80 2.39 -9.68
N GLY A 122 -6.84 3.14 -9.16
CA GLY A 122 -7.10 4.28 -8.31
C GLY A 122 -6.27 5.50 -8.70
N ALA A 123 -6.74 6.65 -8.26
CA ALA A 123 -5.96 7.87 -8.23
C ALA A 123 -6.34 8.67 -7.00
N ALA A 124 -5.33 9.19 -6.30
CA ALA A 124 -5.54 9.96 -5.07
C ALA A 124 -4.59 11.16 -4.99
N SER A 125 -5.02 12.16 -4.24
CA SER A 125 -4.22 13.32 -3.83
C SER A 125 -3.98 13.26 -2.34
N PHE A 126 -2.79 13.66 -1.91
CA PHE A 126 -2.31 13.61 -0.53
C PHE A 126 -1.83 15.00 -0.14
N TRP A 127 -2.47 15.61 0.85
CA TRP A 127 -2.12 16.91 1.40
C TRP A 127 -1.37 16.75 2.72
N ASN A 128 -0.12 17.20 2.75
CA ASN A 128 0.72 17.10 3.93
C ASN A 128 0.36 18.20 4.95
N MET A 129 0.04 17.76 6.16
CA MET A 129 -0.31 18.62 7.29
C MET A 129 0.84 18.81 8.28
N SER A 130 1.93 18.05 8.14
CA SER A 130 3.07 18.14 9.05
C SER A 130 4.09 19.19 8.61
N GLY A 131 5.09 19.42 9.46
CA GLY A 131 6.18 20.36 9.17
C GLY A 131 6.90 20.02 7.87
N ARG A 132 7.15 21.04 7.05
CA ARG A 132 7.64 20.85 5.67
C ARG A 132 9.15 20.97 5.53
N ARG A 133 9.88 21.46 6.52
CA ARG A 133 11.30 21.75 6.38
C ARG A 133 12.09 21.21 7.57
N ALA A 134 13.14 20.50 7.25
CA ALA A 134 14.16 20.11 8.20
C ALA A 134 15.53 20.38 7.59
N ALA A 135 16.46 20.84 8.38
CA ALA A 135 17.86 21.02 7.98
C ALA A 135 18.76 20.76 9.18
N GLY A 136 19.94 20.24 8.93
CA GLY A 136 20.93 19.99 9.98
C GLY A 136 22.24 19.51 9.38
N THR A 137 23.22 19.37 10.29
CA THR A 137 24.53 18.80 10.00
C THR A 137 24.74 17.61 10.90
N MET A 138 25.26 16.52 10.35
CA MET A 138 25.61 15.30 11.06
C MET A 138 27.05 14.92 10.76
N SER A 139 27.79 14.58 11.79
CA SER A 139 29.13 13.98 11.64
C SER A 139 29.04 12.52 12.03
N MET A 140 29.46 11.64 11.14
CA MET A 140 29.39 10.19 11.35
C MET A 140 30.75 9.56 11.07
N SER A 141 31.01 8.48 11.83
CA SER A 141 32.18 7.63 11.61
C SER A 141 31.69 6.25 11.19
N SER A 142 32.02 5.88 9.97
CA SER A 142 31.91 4.48 9.51
C SER A 142 33.22 3.76 9.82
N SER A 143 33.21 2.42 9.79
CA SER A 143 34.37 1.57 10.08
C SER A 143 35.65 1.92 9.29
N HIS A 144 35.55 2.71 8.23
CA HIS A 144 36.67 3.03 7.34
C HIS A 144 36.77 4.52 6.99
N THR A 145 35.79 5.37 7.30
CA THR A 145 35.82 6.76 6.85
C THR A 145 34.94 7.65 7.73
N MET A 146 35.47 8.76 8.19
CA MET A 146 34.69 9.84 8.79
C MET A 146 34.07 10.69 7.69
N TYR A 147 32.83 11.08 7.85
CA TYR A 147 32.13 11.96 6.93
C TYR A 147 31.20 12.91 7.65
N GLU A 148 30.99 14.06 7.04
CA GLU A 148 30.06 15.10 7.46
C GLU A 148 28.94 15.23 6.41
N ARG A 149 27.70 15.31 6.86
CA ARG A 149 26.51 15.47 6.01
C ARG A 149 25.72 16.69 6.40
N ASP A 150 25.57 17.60 5.44
CA ASP A 150 24.61 18.69 5.52
C ASP A 150 23.35 18.28 4.78
N TYR A 151 22.22 18.25 5.46
CA TYR A 151 20.96 17.88 4.85
C TYR A 151 19.95 19.02 4.87
N ARG A 152 19.15 19.07 3.81
CA ARG A 152 17.97 19.92 3.68
C ARG A 152 16.84 19.09 3.12
N VAL A 153 15.76 18.94 3.90
CA VAL A 153 14.54 18.22 3.52
C VAL A 153 13.41 19.23 3.44
N SER A 154 12.73 19.24 2.31
CA SER A 154 11.48 19.97 2.12
C SER A 154 10.42 18.98 1.69
N SER A 155 9.55 18.59 2.63
CA SER A 155 8.43 17.68 2.35
C SER A 155 7.41 18.32 1.41
N PRO A 156 6.80 17.57 0.48
CA PRO A 156 5.80 18.11 -0.43
C PRO A 156 4.55 18.56 0.33
N LEU A 157 3.92 19.64 -0.13
CA LEU A 157 2.59 20.03 0.31
C LEU A 157 1.54 19.09 -0.28
N LEU A 158 1.70 18.77 -1.57
CA LEU A 158 0.78 17.97 -2.35
C LEU A 158 1.54 16.85 -3.05
N SER A 159 0.98 15.65 -3.00
CA SER A 159 1.38 14.52 -3.85
C SER A 159 0.16 13.96 -4.56
N VAL A 160 0.36 13.43 -5.77
CA VAL A 160 -0.68 12.73 -6.53
C VAL A 160 -0.20 11.30 -6.76
N ALA A 161 -1.08 10.33 -6.59
CA ALA A 161 -0.71 8.93 -6.77
C ALA A 161 -1.71 8.20 -7.67
N PRO A 162 -1.33 7.77 -8.85
CA PRO A 162 -1.97 6.64 -9.50
C PRO A 162 -1.69 5.38 -8.69
N SER A 163 -2.67 4.48 -8.61
CA SER A 163 -2.54 3.22 -7.89
C SER A 163 -3.24 2.07 -8.60
N VAL A 164 -2.82 0.86 -8.25
CA VAL A 164 -3.46 -0.38 -8.63
C VAL A 164 -3.55 -1.26 -7.39
N GLY A 165 -4.69 -1.88 -7.18
CA GLY A 165 -4.89 -2.69 -6.00
C GLY A 165 -5.93 -3.79 -6.22
N VAL A 166 -6.10 -4.56 -5.16
CA VAL A 166 -7.08 -5.65 -5.10
C VAL A 166 -7.63 -5.79 -3.68
N ASP A 167 -8.94 -5.88 -3.59
CA ASP A 167 -9.64 -6.30 -2.37
C ASP A 167 -9.92 -7.79 -2.46
N MET A 168 -9.49 -8.56 -1.48
CA MET A 168 -9.72 -9.99 -1.37
C MET A 168 -10.69 -10.24 -0.21
N TYR A 169 -11.95 -10.54 -0.52
CA TYR A 169 -13.00 -10.76 0.47
C TYR A 169 -12.96 -12.20 0.99
N PHE A 170 -12.78 -12.34 2.30
CA PHE A 170 -12.88 -13.63 3.01
C PHE A 170 -14.28 -13.88 3.51
N PHE A 171 -14.96 -12.81 3.91
CA PHE A 171 -16.35 -12.78 4.32
C PHE A 171 -17.08 -11.73 3.47
N SER A 172 -18.38 -11.74 3.52
CA SER A 172 -19.22 -10.77 2.79
C SER A 172 -18.84 -9.31 3.08
N CYS A 173 -18.34 -9.04 4.28
CA CYS A 173 -18.03 -7.69 4.75
C CYS A 173 -16.56 -7.46 5.16
N ILE A 174 -15.68 -8.46 5.08
CA ILE A 174 -14.28 -8.34 5.48
C ILE A 174 -13.37 -8.74 4.32
N ALA A 175 -12.43 -7.86 3.99
CA ALA A 175 -11.45 -8.08 2.93
C ALA A 175 -10.03 -7.72 3.40
N LEU A 176 -9.04 -8.34 2.75
CA LEU A 176 -7.68 -7.86 2.72
C LEU A 176 -7.52 -6.98 1.49
N GLU A 177 -7.15 -5.74 1.70
CA GLU A 177 -6.80 -4.79 0.64
C GLU A 177 -5.28 -4.80 0.45
N VAL A 178 -4.83 -4.96 -0.81
CA VAL A 178 -3.43 -4.80 -1.21
C VAL A 178 -3.39 -3.77 -2.32
N ASP A 179 -2.62 -2.72 -2.12
CA ASP A 179 -2.52 -1.58 -3.05
C ASP A 179 -1.05 -1.23 -3.31
N TYR A 180 -0.76 -0.86 -4.54
CA TYR A 180 0.50 -0.25 -4.92
C TYR A 180 0.21 1.10 -5.55
N GLY A 181 0.85 2.15 -5.02
CA GLY A 181 0.76 3.51 -5.54
C GLY A 181 2.14 4.12 -5.78
N PHE A 182 2.23 4.95 -6.82
CA PHE A 182 3.40 5.78 -7.05
C PHE A 182 3.07 7.23 -6.71
N ARG A 183 3.57 7.72 -5.57
CA ARG A 183 3.28 9.07 -5.07
C ARG A 183 4.21 10.09 -5.72
N LEU A 184 3.68 10.82 -6.67
CA LEU A 184 4.34 11.93 -7.36
C LEU A 184 4.23 13.18 -6.49
N ALA A 185 5.33 13.64 -5.93
CA ALA A 185 5.37 14.91 -5.21
C ALA A 185 5.31 16.07 -6.21
N VAL A 186 4.35 16.97 -6.05
CA VAL A 186 4.22 18.16 -6.89
C VAL A 186 5.31 19.18 -6.54
N ASP A 187 5.64 19.28 -5.27
CA ASP A 187 6.74 20.09 -4.73
C ASP A 187 7.52 19.27 -3.69
N GLY A 188 8.56 19.83 -3.16
CA GLY A 188 9.41 19.14 -2.18
C GLY A 188 10.65 18.54 -2.81
N LYS A 189 11.70 18.50 -2.02
CA LYS A 189 13.00 17.95 -2.40
C LYS A 189 13.84 17.67 -1.18
N THR A 190 14.64 16.63 -1.27
CA THR A 190 15.73 16.37 -0.33
C THR A 190 17.06 16.59 -1.03
N LYS A 191 17.95 17.34 -0.39
CA LYS A 191 19.33 17.51 -0.80
C LYS A 191 20.22 17.19 0.39
N VAL A 192 21.17 16.30 0.17
CA VAL A 192 22.21 15.97 1.16
C VAL A 192 23.57 16.17 0.50
N ASN A 193 24.40 17.00 1.11
CA ASN A 193 25.78 17.17 0.72
C ASN A 193 26.63 16.36 1.70
N THR A 194 27.48 15.48 1.18
CA THR A 194 28.39 14.65 1.99
C THR A 194 29.83 15.09 1.70
N ARG A 195 30.59 15.38 2.76
CA ARG A 195 32.04 15.60 2.72
C ARG A 195 32.69 14.41 3.43
N TYR A 196 33.60 13.76 2.75
CA TYR A 196 34.38 12.66 3.34
C TYR A 196 35.72 13.23 3.86
N ASN A 197 36.17 12.69 5.00
CA ASN A 197 37.45 13.11 5.57
C ASN A 197 38.59 12.85 4.58
N GLY A 198 39.45 13.87 4.38
CA GLY A 198 40.54 13.84 3.39
C GLY A 198 40.13 14.23 1.97
N SER A 199 38.87 14.68 1.77
CA SER A 199 38.41 15.19 0.49
C SER A 199 37.81 16.59 0.63
N ASP A 200 38.28 17.54 -0.17
CA ASP A 200 37.69 18.87 -0.27
C ASP A 200 36.42 18.92 -1.11
N ARG A 201 36.08 17.82 -1.76
CA ARG A 201 34.93 17.72 -2.65
C ARG A 201 33.66 17.42 -1.88
N LEU A 202 32.58 18.16 -2.19
CA LEU A 202 31.24 17.92 -1.72
C LEU A 202 30.48 17.04 -2.75
N TYR A 203 29.93 15.94 -2.27
CA TYR A 203 29.09 15.06 -3.09
C TYR A 203 27.62 15.29 -2.74
N ALA A 204 26.82 15.62 -3.75
CA ALA A 204 25.40 15.90 -3.55
C ALA A 204 24.53 14.70 -3.92
N THR A 205 23.62 14.34 -3.02
CA THR A 205 22.51 13.42 -3.32
C THR A 205 21.20 14.18 -3.30
N ARG A 206 20.35 13.92 -4.28
CA ARG A 206 19.10 14.63 -4.50
C ARG A 206 17.95 13.64 -4.65
N SER A 207 16.82 13.97 -4.04
CA SER A 207 15.56 13.23 -4.20
C SER A 207 14.42 14.22 -4.42
N PRO A 208 13.56 14.00 -5.44
CA PRO A 208 12.38 14.83 -5.68
C PRO A 208 11.21 14.49 -4.76
N MET A 209 11.42 13.70 -3.72
CA MET A 209 10.39 13.22 -2.78
C MET A 209 9.32 12.32 -3.44
N HIS A 210 9.54 11.89 -4.68
CA HIS A 210 8.71 10.83 -5.28
C HIS A 210 8.97 9.53 -4.54
N ARG A 211 7.93 8.70 -4.40
CA ARG A 211 8.03 7.48 -3.63
C ARG A 211 7.06 6.40 -4.09
N HIS A 212 7.49 5.18 -4.00
CA HIS A 212 6.63 4.00 -4.10
C HIS A 212 5.97 3.75 -2.75
N ALA A 213 4.70 3.40 -2.75
CA ALA A 213 3.96 2.97 -1.57
C ALA A 213 3.33 1.60 -1.85
N ILE A 214 3.49 0.66 -0.92
CA ILE A 214 2.79 -0.62 -0.94
C ILE A 214 1.93 -0.65 0.32
N SER A 215 0.63 -0.79 0.16
CA SER A 215 -0.31 -0.82 1.28
C SER A 215 -0.90 -2.21 1.46
N VAL A 216 -1.00 -2.64 2.71
CA VAL A 216 -1.73 -3.85 3.10
C VAL A 216 -2.66 -3.46 4.24
N ALA A 217 -3.97 -3.58 4.04
CA ALA A 217 -4.97 -3.14 4.97
C ALA A 217 -6.08 -4.18 5.19
N LEU A 218 -6.64 -4.20 6.39
CA LEU A 218 -7.90 -4.86 6.66
C LEU A 218 -9.03 -3.89 6.34
N LYS A 219 -9.94 -4.33 5.48
CA LYS A 219 -11.09 -3.57 5.00
C LYS A 219 -12.37 -4.20 5.49
N THR A 220 -13.25 -3.38 6.04
CA THR A 220 -14.58 -3.80 6.50
C THR A 220 -15.64 -2.98 5.81
N THR A 221 -16.65 -3.64 5.21
CA THR A 221 -17.74 -2.97 4.48
C THR A 221 -19.02 -2.90 5.30
N PHE A 222 -19.83 -1.85 5.06
CA PHE A 222 -21.09 -1.61 5.74
C PHE A 222 -22.25 -1.49 4.72
N PRO A 223 -23.49 -1.92 5.04
CA PRO A 223 -23.91 -2.54 6.30
C PRO A 223 -23.19 -3.89 6.51
N PHE A 224 -22.99 -4.25 7.78
CA PHE A 224 -22.47 -5.58 8.10
C PHE A 224 -23.52 -6.62 7.74
N ALA A 225 -23.19 -7.47 6.77
CA ALA A 225 -24.01 -8.63 6.44
C ALA A 225 -23.11 -9.86 6.56
N PHE A 226 -23.25 -10.58 7.66
CA PHE A 226 -22.72 -11.93 7.75
C PHE A 226 -23.77 -12.87 7.20
N THR A 227 -23.46 -13.55 6.12
CA THR A 227 -24.34 -14.59 5.59
C THR A 227 -24.09 -15.90 6.34
N ARG A 228 -25.11 -16.77 6.34
CA ARG A 228 -24.98 -18.10 6.96
C ARG A 228 -23.85 -18.92 6.32
N ASP A 229 -23.57 -18.65 5.06
CA ASP A 229 -22.53 -19.30 4.27
C ASP A 229 -21.13 -18.84 4.69
N ASP A 230 -20.96 -17.63 5.22
CA ASP A 230 -19.69 -17.15 5.77
C ASP A 230 -19.22 -18.02 6.95
N PHE A 231 -20.16 -18.43 7.82
CA PHE A 231 -19.85 -19.28 8.96
C PHE A 231 -19.63 -20.74 8.58
N SER A 232 -20.43 -21.28 7.66
CA SER A 232 -20.27 -22.66 7.22
C SER A 232 -18.94 -22.85 6.48
N GLY A 233 -18.56 -21.93 5.60
CA GLY A 233 -17.29 -21.96 4.90
C GLY A 233 -16.08 -21.88 5.83
N LEU A 234 -16.14 -21.06 6.89
CA LEU A 234 -15.10 -20.97 7.90
C LEU A 234 -14.98 -22.29 8.70
N VAL A 235 -16.09 -22.84 9.14
CA VAL A 235 -16.12 -24.10 9.91
C VAL A 235 -15.61 -25.27 9.06
N ASP A 236 -16.04 -25.37 7.80
CA ASP A 236 -15.58 -26.41 6.88
C ASP A 236 -14.07 -26.28 6.58
N SER A 237 -13.57 -25.05 6.43
CA SER A 237 -12.14 -24.79 6.24
C SER A 237 -11.31 -25.13 7.47
N LEU A 238 -11.78 -24.81 8.69
CA LEU A 238 -11.08 -25.12 9.95
C LEU A 238 -11.11 -26.60 10.29
N LEU A 239 -12.18 -27.31 9.95
CA LEU A 239 -12.35 -28.73 10.23
C LEU A 239 -11.79 -29.62 9.12
N GLY A 240 -11.28 -29.06 8.01
CA GLY A 240 -10.77 -29.82 6.88
C GLY A 240 -11.84 -30.67 6.17
N VAL A 241 -13.11 -30.30 6.31
CA VAL A 241 -14.23 -31.01 5.70
C VAL A 241 -14.40 -30.56 4.25
N GLU A 242 -13.86 -31.33 3.33
CA GLU A 242 -14.09 -31.14 1.89
C GLU A 242 -15.55 -31.52 1.57
N HIS A 243 -16.44 -30.55 1.61
CA HIS A 243 -17.81 -30.79 1.13
C HIS A 243 -17.79 -30.91 -0.40
N ARG A 244 -17.73 -32.14 -0.92
CA ARG A 244 -18.03 -32.41 -2.33
C ARG A 244 -19.49 -32.00 -2.59
N ARG A 245 -19.67 -30.78 -3.14
CA ARG A 245 -20.99 -30.35 -3.64
C ARG A 245 -21.43 -31.28 -4.74
N THR A 246 -22.36 -32.16 -4.41
CA THR A 246 -23.12 -32.92 -5.39
C THR A 246 -24.06 -31.93 -6.10
N VAL A 247 -23.63 -31.45 -7.25
CA VAL A 247 -24.51 -30.68 -8.15
C VAL A 247 -25.62 -31.64 -8.58
N LYS A 248 -26.77 -31.55 -7.93
CA LYS A 248 -28.00 -32.18 -8.44
C LYS A 248 -28.31 -31.48 -9.77
N LYS A 249 -27.90 -32.12 -10.87
CA LYS A 249 -28.43 -31.78 -12.20
C LYS A 249 -29.92 -32.12 -12.17
N THR A 250 -30.75 -31.10 -11.99
CA THR A 250 -32.17 -31.18 -12.24
C THR A 250 -32.33 -31.41 -13.75
N LYS A 251 -32.58 -32.66 -14.17
CA LYS A 251 -33.02 -32.94 -15.53
C LYS A 251 -34.39 -32.28 -15.70
N ILE A 252 -34.42 -31.18 -16.44
CA ILE A 252 -35.67 -30.62 -16.98
C ILE A 252 -36.06 -31.56 -18.10
N ASN A 253 -37.13 -32.33 -17.87
CA ASN A 253 -37.77 -33.15 -18.87
C ASN A 253 -38.55 -32.21 -19.79
N LEU A 254 -38.07 -32.02 -21.02
CA LEU A 254 -38.71 -31.21 -22.07
C LEU A 254 -39.66 -32.05 -22.97
N ASP A 255 -40.23 -33.11 -22.43
CA ASP A 255 -41.25 -33.89 -23.17
C ASP A 255 -42.63 -33.48 -22.68
N ASN A 256 -43.12 -32.33 -23.14
CA ASN A 256 -44.56 -32.02 -23.26
C ASN A 256 -44.69 -30.55 -23.74
N TYR A 257 -44.53 -30.36 -25.07
CA TYR A 257 -45.35 -29.43 -25.87
C TYR A 257 -45.12 -29.73 -27.34
#